data_808229798af8579b2cfc17f4116e1b28
#
_entry.id   808229798af8579b2cfc17f4116e1b28
#
_cell.length_a   1.000
_cell.length_b   1.000
_cell.length_c   1.000
_cell.angle_alpha   90.00
_cell.angle_beta   90.00
_cell.angle_gamma   90.00
#
_symmetry.space_group_name_H-M   'P 1'
#
loop_
_entity.id
_entity.type
_entity.pdbx_description
1 polymer ?
#
loop_
_entity_poly.entity_id
_entity_poly.type
_entity_poly.pdbx_seq_one_letter_code
_entity_poly.pdbx_strand_id
1 'polypeptide(L)'
;VGCMVEYFGEGVKTLTVPQRATITNMGAELGVTCSVFPSDDMTRAFLDAQGRGADWVRLEAGPDAEYDRVVKIDLNTLEALAACPSSPDNIKSIAELEGTKVGQVIIGSCTNSSYRDLMIVAGMLKGRKIADDVTLAIAPGSRQVLEMLARNGALADIISAGARILEAGCGPCIGQGQSPANGTVTLRTFNRNFPGRTGTKGDQSYLVSPETAC
;
A
#
# COMPACT_ATOMS: atom_id res chain seq x y z
N VAL A 1 1.39 -16.57 14.23
CA VAL A 1 2.23 -17.41 13.36
C VAL A 1 1.53 -18.74 13.14
N GLY A 2 1.54 -19.28 11.91
CA GLY A 2 0.94 -20.57 11.60
C GLY A 2 -0.59 -20.61 11.54
N CYS A 3 -1.25 -19.46 11.46
CA CYS A 3 -2.70 -19.34 11.34
C CYS A 3 -3.10 -19.05 9.90
N MET A 4 -4.32 -19.34 9.55
CA MET A 4 -5.01 -18.76 8.40
C MET A 4 -5.95 -17.66 8.89
N VAL A 5 -5.99 -16.54 8.18
CA VAL A 5 -6.88 -15.41 8.51
C VAL A 5 -7.93 -15.28 7.43
N GLU A 6 -9.18 -15.29 7.84
CA GLU A 6 -10.31 -15.00 6.98
C GLU A 6 -10.95 -13.67 7.37
N TYR A 7 -11.18 -12.81 6.38
CA TYR A 7 -11.81 -11.51 6.57
C TYR A 7 -13.28 -11.61 6.15
N PHE A 8 -14.20 -11.27 7.05
CA PHE A 8 -15.63 -11.35 6.80
C PHE A 8 -16.39 -10.22 7.50
N GLY A 9 -17.67 -10.12 7.24
CA GLY A 9 -18.56 -9.11 7.79
C GLY A 9 -18.93 -8.00 6.80
N GLU A 10 -19.86 -7.13 7.17
CA GLU A 10 -20.42 -6.11 6.27
C GLU A 10 -19.39 -5.10 5.78
N GLY A 11 -18.41 -4.74 6.62
CA GLY A 11 -17.32 -3.82 6.24
C GLY A 11 -16.48 -4.33 5.07
N VAL A 12 -16.35 -5.65 4.88
CA VAL A 12 -15.61 -6.23 3.76
C VAL A 12 -16.23 -5.86 2.40
N LYS A 13 -17.53 -5.71 2.34
CA LYS A 13 -18.27 -5.34 1.12
C LYS A 13 -17.93 -3.92 0.63
N THR A 14 -17.38 -3.06 1.50
CA THR A 14 -16.97 -1.71 1.15
C THR A 14 -15.53 -1.64 0.61
N LEU A 15 -14.75 -2.71 0.77
CA LEU A 15 -13.35 -2.77 0.37
C LEU A 15 -13.22 -3.24 -1.08
N THR A 16 -12.55 -2.44 -1.89
CA THR A 16 -12.17 -2.82 -3.26
C THR A 16 -11.12 -3.93 -3.26
N VAL A 17 -11.00 -4.68 -4.35
CA VAL A 17 -9.97 -5.73 -4.48
C VAL A 17 -8.55 -5.21 -4.23
N PRO A 18 -8.11 -4.04 -4.73
CA PRO A 18 -6.81 -3.48 -4.37
C PRO A 18 -6.63 -3.23 -2.86
N GLN A 19 -7.65 -2.73 -2.15
CA GLN A 19 -7.58 -2.56 -0.69
C GLN A 19 -7.48 -3.90 0.04
N ARG A 20 -8.22 -4.91 -0.39
CA ARG A 20 -8.09 -6.29 0.14
C ARG A 20 -6.70 -6.84 -0.12
N ALA A 21 -6.12 -6.58 -1.29
CA ALA A 21 -4.76 -7.00 -1.64
C ALA A 21 -3.72 -6.36 -0.71
N THR A 22 -3.86 -5.07 -0.36
CA THR A 22 -3.01 -4.40 0.63
C THR A 22 -3.08 -5.09 1.98
N ILE A 23 -4.29 -5.39 2.48
CA ILE A 23 -4.50 -6.07 3.76
C ILE A 23 -3.85 -7.47 3.76
N THR A 24 -4.10 -8.27 2.72
CA THR A 24 -3.51 -9.62 2.62
C THR A 24 -2.00 -9.59 2.42
N ASN A 25 -1.47 -8.58 1.73
CA ASN A 25 -0.03 -8.37 1.60
C ASN A 25 0.64 -8.17 2.97
N MET A 26 0.01 -7.37 3.85
CA MET A 26 0.48 -7.18 5.22
C MET A 26 0.34 -8.44 6.08
N GLY A 27 -0.50 -9.39 5.71
CA GLY A 27 -0.63 -10.68 6.38
C GLY A 27 0.69 -11.46 6.47
N ALA A 28 1.56 -11.34 5.47
CA ALA A 28 2.88 -11.96 5.49
C ALA A 28 3.74 -11.47 6.69
N GLU A 29 3.61 -10.19 7.06
CA GLU A 29 4.34 -9.58 8.18
C GLU A 29 3.76 -9.99 9.55
N LEU A 30 2.50 -10.41 9.59
CA LEU A 30 1.88 -11.03 10.76
C LEU A 30 2.32 -12.48 10.97
N GLY A 31 3.03 -13.06 10.00
CA GLY A 31 3.45 -14.46 10.03
C GLY A 31 2.30 -15.45 9.86
N VAL A 32 1.21 -15.05 9.22
CA VAL A 32 0.10 -15.95 8.89
C VAL A 32 0.45 -16.81 7.68
N THR A 33 -0.07 -18.03 7.64
CA THR A 33 0.14 -18.95 6.53
C THR A 33 -0.66 -18.52 5.29
N CYS A 34 -1.86 -18.01 5.51
CA CYS A 34 -2.77 -17.59 4.44
C CYS A 34 -3.68 -16.46 4.94
N SER A 35 -4.02 -15.54 4.04
CA SER A 35 -5.02 -14.49 4.27
C SER A 35 -6.02 -14.52 3.13
N VAL A 36 -7.31 -14.61 3.43
CA VAL A 36 -8.36 -14.74 2.42
C VAL A 36 -9.50 -13.75 2.65
N PHE A 37 -10.01 -13.23 1.56
CA PHE A 37 -11.27 -12.48 1.49
C PHE A 37 -12.29 -13.29 0.70
N PRO A 38 -13.61 -13.06 0.89
CA PRO A 38 -14.61 -13.69 0.08
C PRO A 38 -14.50 -13.24 -1.39
N SER A 39 -14.84 -14.13 -2.30
CA SER A 39 -15.06 -13.82 -3.72
C SER A 39 -16.52 -13.40 -3.91
N ASP A 40 -16.78 -12.13 -3.67
CA ASP A 40 -18.09 -11.47 -3.70
C ASP A 40 -18.29 -10.62 -4.96
N ASP A 41 -19.32 -9.77 -4.96
CA ASP A 41 -19.65 -8.91 -6.09
C ASP A 41 -18.55 -7.87 -6.38
N MET A 42 -17.77 -7.44 -5.37
CA MET A 42 -16.59 -6.57 -5.58
C MET A 42 -15.49 -7.31 -6.36
N THR A 43 -15.28 -8.60 -6.06
CA THR A 43 -14.35 -9.45 -6.81
C THR A 43 -14.84 -9.65 -8.23
N ARG A 44 -16.14 -9.88 -8.43
CA ARG A 44 -16.73 -9.98 -9.76
C ARG A 44 -16.52 -8.72 -10.58
N ALA A 45 -16.86 -7.56 -10.03
CA ALA A 45 -16.70 -6.28 -10.71
C ALA A 45 -15.24 -6.01 -11.11
N PHE A 46 -14.29 -6.39 -10.25
CA PHE A 46 -12.86 -6.28 -10.56
C PHE A 46 -12.46 -7.20 -11.73
N LEU A 47 -12.90 -8.45 -11.74
CA LEU A 47 -12.61 -9.38 -12.82
C LEU A 47 -13.30 -8.96 -14.13
N ASP A 48 -14.53 -8.47 -14.08
CA ASP A 48 -15.24 -7.92 -15.25
C ASP A 48 -14.43 -6.76 -15.88
N ALA A 49 -13.91 -5.84 -15.06
CA ALA A 49 -13.08 -4.73 -15.52
C ALA A 49 -11.74 -5.20 -16.12
N GLN A 50 -11.26 -6.39 -15.77
CA GLN A 50 -10.07 -7.02 -16.36
C GLN A 50 -10.39 -7.89 -17.59
N GLY A 51 -11.64 -7.94 -18.05
CA GLY A 51 -12.08 -8.83 -19.12
C GLY A 51 -12.10 -10.32 -18.72
N ARG A 52 -12.15 -10.61 -17.42
CA ARG A 52 -12.07 -11.94 -16.82
C ARG A 52 -13.33 -12.32 -16.02
N GLY A 53 -14.46 -11.67 -16.28
CA GLY A 53 -15.70 -11.95 -15.54
C GLY A 53 -16.17 -13.39 -15.62
N ALA A 54 -15.86 -14.10 -16.72
CA ALA A 54 -16.16 -15.52 -16.88
C ALA A 54 -15.40 -16.44 -15.90
N ASP A 55 -14.29 -15.96 -15.34
CA ASP A 55 -13.47 -16.71 -14.37
C ASP A 55 -14.01 -16.57 -12.93
N TRP A 56 -14.98 -15.68 -12.72
CA TRP A 56 -15.49 -15.42 -11.39
C TRP A 56 -16.30 -16.58 -10.84
N VAL A 57 -16.00 -16.95 -9.60
CA VAL A 57 -16.78 -17.91 -8.81
C VAL A 57 -17.02 -17.29 -7.43
N ARG A 58 -18.26 -17.34 -6.97
CA ARG A 58 -18.60 -16.92 -5.60
C ARG A 58 -17.99 -17.90 -4.60
N LEU A 59 -17.20 -17.39 -3.67
CA LEU A 59 -16.61 -18.17 -2.59
C LEU A 59 -16.75 -17.38 -1.28
N GLU A 60 -17.35 -18.00 -0.29
CA GLU A 60 -17.50 -17.44 1.06
C GLU A 60 -17.60 -18.58 2.08
N ALA A 61 -17.33 -18.27 3.34
CA ALA A 61 -17.47 -19.24 4.42
C ALA A 61 -18.94 -19.74 4.50
N GLY A 62 -19.10 -21.00 4.85
CA GLY A 62 -20.42 -21.56 5.17
C GLY A 62 -21.01 -20.91 6.42
N PRO A 63 -22.36 -20.98 6.60
CA PRO A 63 -23.02 -20.40 7.75
C PRO A 63 -22.65 -21.06 9.09
N ASP A 64 -22.07 -22.24 9.02
CA ASP A 64 -21.58 -23.08 10.13
C ASP A 64 -20.06 -23.02 10.32
N ALA A 65 -19.39 -22.07 9.68
CA ALA A 65 -17.94 -21.92 9.83
C ALA A 65 -17.57 -21.57 11.27
N GLU A 66 -16.64 -22.34 11.84
CA GLU A 66 -16.10 -22.13 13.17
C GLU A 66 -14.68 -21.55 13.11
N TYR A 67 -14.37 -20.65 14.03
CA TYR A 67 -13.06 -19.98 14.11
C TYR A 67 -12.49 -20.11 15.51
N ASP A 68 -11.22 -20.45 15.62
CA ASP A 68 -10.50 -20.51 16.90
C ASP A 68 -10.48 -19.15 17.61
N ARG A 69 -10.47 -18.07 16.82
CA ARG A 69 -10.45 -16.69 17.34
C ARG A 69 -11.10 -15.74 16.36
N VAL A 70 -11.91 -14.83 16.89
CA VAL A 70 -12.50 -13.70 16.12
C VAL A 70 -11.98 -12.38 16.66
N VAL A 71 -11.44 -11.54 15.75
CA VAL A 71 -11.04 -10.15 16.03
C VAL A 71 -12.03 -9.23 15.31
N LYS A 72 -12.66 -8.33 16.03
CA LYS A 72 -13.60 -7.35 15.46
C LYS A 72 -12.91 -6.02 15.30
N ILE A 73 -12.99 -5.43 14.10
CA ILE A 73 -12.45 -4.12 13.75
C ILE A 73 -13.60 -3.28 13.19
N ASP A 74 -13.88 -2.16 13.83
CA ASP A 74 -14.86 -1.18 13.31
C ASP A 74 -14.15 -0.22 12.36
N LEU A 75 -14.45 -0.32 11.07
CA LEU A 75 -13.84 0.52 10.03
C LEU A 75 -14.20 2.00 10.17
N ASN A 76 -15.28 2.35 10.89
CA ASN A 76 -15.68 3.75 11.08
C ASN A 76 -14.83 4.47 12.13
N THR A 77 -14.13 3.73 12.98
CA THR A 77 -13.30 4.31 14.06
C THR A 77 -11.81 4.32 13.71
N LEU A 78 -11.45 3.85 12.52
CA LEU A 78 -10.06 3.85 12.09
C LEU A 78 -9.57 5.28 11.80
N GLU A 79 -8.41 5.60 12.34
CA GLU A 79 -7.66 6.82 12.05
C GLU A 79 -6.42 6.51 11.19
N ALA A 80 -5.79 7.56 10.65
CA ALA A 80 -4.56 7.40 9.89
C ALA A 80 -3.40 7.02 10.84
N LEU A 81 -2.79 5.87 10.57
CA LEU A 81 -1.70 5.30 11.36
C LEU A 81 -0.43 5.16 10.52
N ALA A 82 0.71 5.16 11.20
CA ALA A 82 2.00 4.79 10.63
C ALA A 82 2.64 3.65 11.43
N ALA A 83 3.27 2.72 10.72
CA ALA A 83 4.20 1.79 11.34
C ALA A 83 5.59 2.46 11.40
N CYS A 84 6.01 2.81 12.60
CA CYS A 84 7.27 3.49 12.87
C CYS A 84 8.47 2.55 12.79
N PRO A 85 9.69 3.06 12.61
CA PRO A 85 10.90 2.23 12.68
C PRO A 85 11.01 1.50 14.03
N SER A 86 11.43 0.25 14.09
CA SER A 86 11.90 -0.63 13.02
C SER A 86 11.07 -1.90 12.96
N SER A 87 9.78 -1.80 13.16
CA SER A 87 8.84 -2.93 13.14
C SER A 87 7.47 -2.49 12.63
N PRO A 88 6.76 -3.31 11.85
CA PRO A 88 5.37 -3.06 11.51
C PRO A 88 4.42 -2.97 12.71
N ASP A 89 4.81 -3.51 13.87
CA ASP A 89 4.02 -3.47 15.11
C ASP A 89 4.17 -2.15 15.90
N ASN A 90 5.15 -1.32 15.55
CA ASN A 90 5.39 -0.04 16.20
C ASN A 90 4.45 1.03 15.63
N ILE A 91 3.19 0.98 16.04
CA ILE A 91 2.12 1.81 15.48
C ILE A 91 1.97 3.11 16.26
N LYS A 92 1.84 4.23 15.52
CA LYS A 92 1.46 5.54 16.04
C LYS A 92 0.43 6.20 15.13
N SER A 93 -0.38 7.09 15.71
CA SER A 93 -1.24 7.95 14.90
C SER A 93 -0.40 8.97 14.12
N ILE A 94 -0.88 9.37 12.94
CA ILE A 94 -0.19 10.40 12.15
C ILE A 94 -0.13 11.72 12.89
N ALA A 95 -1.14 12.04 13.72
CA ALA A 95 -1.16 13.23 14.53
C ALA A 95 0.00 13.30 15.55
N GLU A 96 0.44 12.15 16.10
CA GLU A 96 1.60 12.09 17.02
C GLU A 96 2.95 12.31 16.30
N LEU A 97 2.97 12.18 14.97
CA LEU A 97 4.17 12.29 14.17
C LEU A 97 4.29 13.64 13.44
N GLU A 98 3.34 14.55 13.68
CA GLU A 98 3.36 15.88 13.07
C GLU A 98 4.68 16.61 13.35
N GLY A 99 5.21 17.30 12.34
CA GLY A 99 6.51 18.00 12.42
C GLY A 99 7.74 17.14 12.19
N THR A 100 7.59 15.84 11.99
CA THR A 100 8.71 14.96 11.60
C THR A 100 9.25 15.38 10.22
N LYS A 101 10.54 15.72 10.15
CA LYS A 101 11.17 16.06 8.88
C LYS A 101 11.40 14.81 8.03
N VAL A 102 10.87 14.81 6.82
CA VAL A 102 10.97 13.72 5.86
C VAL A 102 11.92 14.13 4.74
N GLY A 103 12.87 13.28 4.38
CA GLY A 103 13.80 13.55 3.26
C GLY A 103 13.51 12.70 2.03
N GLN A 104 12.77 11.60 2.18
CA GLN A 104 12.41 10.75 1.05
C GLN A 104 10.99 10.19 1.21
N VAL A 105 10.28 10.08 0.11
CA VAL A 105 9.00 9.39 0.01
C VAL A 105 9.07 8.41 -1.16
N ILE A 106 8.66 7.16 -0.94
CA ILE A 106 8.51 6.17 -2.02
C ILE A 106 7.11 5.55 -1.95
N ILE A 107 6.32 5.77 -3.00
CA ILE A 107 4.98 5.24 -3.13
C ILE A 107 4.98 4.10 -4.15
N GLY A 108 4.34 2.98 -3.80
CA GLY A 108 4.16 1.87 -4.72
C GLY A 108 4.54 0.50 -4.17
N SER A 109 5.35 -0.26 -4.92
CA SER A 109 5.71 -1.65 -4.62
C SER A 109 4.51 -2.61 -4.72
N CYS A 110 4.60 -3.81 -4.14
CA CYS A 110 3.51 -4.79 -4.17
C CYS A 110 2.33 -4.43 -3.26
N THR A 111 2.48 -3.45 -2.36
CA THR A 111 1.50 -3.15 -1.32
C THR A 111 0.50 -2.09 -1.75
N ASN A 112 0.97 -0.93 -2.23
CA ASN A 112 0.12 0.20 -2.60
C ASN A 112 0.55 0.81 -3.95
N SER A 113 0.35 0.08 -5.02
CA SER A 113 0.75 0.48 -6.37
C SER A 113 -0.29 0.13 -7.42
N SER A 114 -1.51 -0.16 -6.99
CA SER A 114 -2.62 -0.39 -7.91
C SER A 114 -2.92 0.87 -8.73
N TYR A 115 -3.63 0.71 -9.83
CA TYR A 115 -4.12 1.84 -10.61
C TYR A 115 -4.92 2.82 -9.73
N ARG A 116 -5.77 2.30 -8.81
CA ARG A 116 -6.53 3.13 -7.88
C ARG A 116 -5.61 3.96 -6.96
N ASP A 117 -4.61 3.34 -6.36
CA ASP A 117 -3.70 4.02 -5.44
C ASP A 117 -2.94 5.14 -6.16
N LEU A 118 -2.41 4.87 -7.35
CA LEU A 118 -1.65 5.86 -8.10
C LEU A 118 -2.53 6.95 -8.73
N MET A 119 -3.82 6.69 -8.97
CA MET A 119 -4.77 7.74 -9.34
C MET A 119 -5.08 8.70 -8.18
N ILE A 120 -5.14 8.19 -6.94
CA ILE A 120 -5.26 9.03 -5.73
C ILE A 120 -4.01 9.92 -5.62
N VAL A 121 -2.82 9.33 -5.72
CA VAL A 121 -1.55 10.07 -5.71
C VAL A 121 -1.52 11.16 -6.78
N ALA A 122 -1.88 10.83 -8.01
CA ALA A 122 -1.95 11.80 -9.12
C ALA A 122 -2.91 12.95 -8.80
N GLY A 123 -4.10 12.63 -8.28
CA GLY A 123 -5.09 13.62 -7.88
C GLY A 123 -4.59 14.57 -6.78
N MET A 124 -3.86 14.04 -5.79
CA MET A 124 -3.28 14.83 -4.70
C MET A 124 -2.11 15.71 -5.17
N LEU A 125 -1.30 15.23 -6.11
CA LEU A 125 -0.13 15.95 -6.64
C LEU A 125 -0.48 16.92 -7.78
N LYS A 126 -1.64 16.82 -8.37
CA LYS A 126 -2.05 17.65 -9.51
C LYS A 126 -1.95 19.14 -9.22
N GLY A 127 -1.17 19.85 -10.03
CA GLY A 127 -0.95 21.30 -9.89
C GLY A 127 -0.10 21.69 -8.69
N ARG A 128 0.52 20.73 -8.01
CA ARG A 128 1.41 20.96 -6.87
C ARG A 128 2.87 20.65 -7.22
N LYS A 129 3.77 21.04 -6.34
CA LYS A 129 5.19 20.67 -6.37
C LYS A 129 5.56 20.00 -5.06
N ILE A 130 6.42 18.99 -5.13
CA ILE A 130 7.05 18.42 -3.94
C ILE A 130 7.96 19.46 -3.29
N ALA A 131 8.18 19.35 -1.98
CA ALA A 131 9.12 20.20 -1.27
C ALA A 131 10.54 20.01 -1.80
N ASP A 132 11.33 21.09 -1.83
CA ASP A 132 12.69 21.09 -2.44
C ASP A 132 13.67 20.16 -1.73
N ASP A 133 13.45 19.88 -0.45
CA ASP A 133 14.28 19.03 0.40
C ASP A 133 13.78 17.57 0.47
N VAL A 134 12.71 17.22 -0.28
CA VAL A 134 12.13 15.88 -0.33
C VAL A 134 12.35 15.24 -1.70
N THR A 135 12.76 13.99 -1.71
CA THR A 135 12.77 13.17 -2.92
C THR A 135 11.53 12.29 -2.95
N LEU A 136 10.68 12.44 -3.97
CA LEU A 136 9.53 11.57 -4.22
C LEU A 136 9.82 10.60 -5.36
N ALA A 137 9.60 9.30 -5.13
CA ALA A 137 9.67 8.27 -6.16
C ALA A 137 8.40 7.43 -6.19
N ILE A 138 7.98 7.04 -7.38
CA ILE A 138 6.80 6.20 -7.62
C ILE A 138 7.24 4.90 -8.27
N ALA A 139 6.90 3.76 -7.65
CA ALA A 139 7.13 2.42 -8.17
C ALA A 139 5.80 1.78 -8.58
N PRO A 140 5.39 1.85 -9.86
CA PRO A 140 4.11 1.30 -10.34
C PRO A 140 4.05 -0.22 -10.12
N GLY A 141 2.85 -0.75 -9.86
CA GLY A 141 2.65 -2.19 -9.61
C GLY A 141 2.84 -3.07 -10.84
N SER A 142 2.68 -2.51 -12.02
CA SER A 142 2.88 -3.21 -13.30
C SER A 142 3.06 -2.24 -14.46
N ARG A 143 3.55 -2.78 -15.59
CA ARG A 143 3.60 -2.01 -16.85
C ARG A 143 2.19 -1.59 -17.32
N GLN A 144 1.18 -2.43 -17.09
CA GLN A 144 -0.21 -2.11 -17.41
C GLN A 144 -0.70 -0.89 -16.63
N VAL A 145 -0.44 -0.84 -15.32
CA VAL A 145 -0.77 0.33 -14.48
C VAL A 145 -0.08 1.58 -15.00
N LEU A 146 1.22 1.50 -15.30
CA LEU A 146 1.97 2.63 -15.83
C LEU A 146 1.39 3.12 -17.18
N GLU A 147 1.04 2.20 -18.08
CA GLU A 147 0.42 2.52 -19.36
C GLU A 147 -0.93 3.22 -19.17
N MET A 148 -1.77 2.73 -18.25
CA MET A 148 -3.07 3.36 -17.96
C MET A 148 -2.92 4.79 -17.43
N LEU A 149 -1.95 5.04 -16.54
CA LEU A 149 -1.62 6.37 -16.04
C LEU A 149 -1.09 7.30 -17.13
N ALA A 150 -0.31 6.76 -18.07
CA ALA A 150 0.19 7.52 -19.22
C ALA A 150 -0.95 7.92 -20.17
N ARG A 151 -1.87 7.00 -20.44
CA ARG A 151 -3.00 7.23 -21.36
C ARG A 151 -3.99 8.29 -20.86
N ASN A 152 -4.23 8.36 -19.56
CA ASN A 152 -5.20 9.31 -18.96
C ASN A 152 -4.57 10.63 -18.48
N GLY A 153 -3.25 10.80 -18.63
CA GLY A 153 -2.52 12.01 -18.24
C GLY A 153 -2.09 12.06 -16.76
N ALA A 154 -2.51 11.13 -15.93
CA ALA A 154 -2.13 11.10 -14.51
C ALA A 154 -0.61 10.97 -14.30
N LEU A 155 0.09 10.23 -15.18
CA LEU A 155 1.55 10.15 -15.15
C LEU A 155 2.21 11.51 -15.36
N ALA A 156 1.65 12.33 -16.24
CA ALA A 156 2.16 13.69 -16.48
C ALA A 156 1.98 14.58 -15.25
N ASP A 157 0.84 14.50 -14.56
CA ASP A 157 0.60 15.23 -13.30
C ASP A 157 1.64 14.84 -12.22
N ILE A 158 1.90 13.54 -12.06
CA ILE A 158 2.89 13.00 -11.11
C ILE A 158 4.31 13.51 -11.45
N ILE A 159 4.73 13.41 -12.71
CA ILE A 159 6.04 13.88 -13.16
C ILE A 159 6.17 15.39 -12.98
N SER A 160 5.12 16.14 -13.34
CA SER A 160 5.10 17.60 -13.20
C SER A 160 5.22 18.07 -11.75
N ALA A 161 4.76 17.27 -10.79
CA ALA A 161 4.96 17.54 -9.37
C ALA A 161 6.43 17.38 -8.93
N GLY A 162 7.27 16.72 -9.71
CA GLY A 162 8.70 16.47 -9.43
C GLY A 162 9.01 15.03 -9.02
N ALA A 163 8.06 14.10 -9.14
CA ALA A 163 8.28 12.71 -8.80
C ALA A 163 9.15 11.99 -9.83
N ARG A 164 10.05 11.12 -9.36
CA ARG A 164 10.79 10.16 -10.16
C ARG A 164 9.95 8.91 -10.38
N ILE A 165 9.84 8.44 -11.60
CA ILE A 165 9.18 7.17 -11.92
C ILE A 165 10.22 6.06 -11.95
N LEU A 166 9.98 5.01 -11.17
CA LEU A 166 10.82 3.82 -11.11
C LEU A 166 10.22 2.70 -11.96
N GLU A 167 11.01 1.67 -12.22
CA GLU A 167 10.52 0.46 -12.87
C GLU A 167 9.49 -0.28 -12.00
N ALA A 168 8.54 -0.95 -12.66
CA ALA A 168 7.59 -1.82 -12.00
C ALA A 168 8.31 -3.07 -11.45
N GLY A 169 8.61 -3.07 -10.15
CA GLY A 169 9.33 -4.17 -9.51
C GLY A 169 9.62 -3.91 -8.04
N CYS A 170 10.30 -4.88 -7.40
CA CYS A 170 10.60 -4.86 -5.97
C CYS A 170 11.93 -4.16 -5.61
N GLY A 171 12.65 -3.60 -6.56
CA GLY A 171 13.96 -2.98 -6.34
C GLY A 171 13.98 -1.96 -5.20
N PRO A 172 13.11 -0.94 -5.21
CA PRO A 172 13.11 0.10 -4.17
C PRO A 172 12.82 -0.43 -2.76
N CYS A 173 12.12 -1.57 -2.65
CA CYS A 173 11.80 -2.18 -1.36
C CYS A 173 13.06 -2.61 -0.58
N ILE A 174 14.14 -2.91 -1.28
CA ILE A 174 15.44 -3.28 -0.72
C ILE A 174 16.54 -2.25 -1.03
N GLY A 175 16.15 -1.06 -1.49
CA GLY A 175 17.09 0.03 -1.80
C GLY A 175 17.73 -0.03 -3.18
N GLN A 176 17.32 -0.96 -4.06
CA GLN A 176 17.82 -1.00 -5.44
C GLN A 176 17.17 0.10 -6.29
N GLY A 177 18.02 0.93 -6.90
CA GLY A 177 17.58 2.03 -7.76
C GLY A 177 17.08 3.27 -7.01
N GLN A 178 16.71 3.14 -5.73
CA GLN A 178 16.29 4.25 -4.87
C GLN A 178 16.49 3.91 -3.40
N SER A 179 17.56 4.44 -2.79
CA SER A 179 17.84 4.35 -1.36
C SER A 179 17.75 5.72 -0.71
N PRO A 180 17.39 5.84 0.58
CA PRO A 180 17.49 7.10 1.31
C PRO A 180 18.95 7.43 1.63
N ALA A 181 19.23 8.70 1.92
CA ALA A 181 20.49 9.08 2.52
C ALA A 181 20.59 8.52 3.96
N ASN A 182 21.80 8.35 4.45
CA ASN A 182 22.02 7.83 5.81
C ASN A 182 21.38 8.75 6.87
N GLY A 183 20.67 8.16 7.82
CA GLY A 183 19.96 8.90 8.87
C GLY A 183 18.69 9.63 8.42
N THR A 184 18.25 9.44 7.18
CA THR A 184 17.06 10.10 6.63
C THR A 184 15.77 9.39 7.07
N VAL A 185 14.77 10.19 7.44
CA VAL A 185 13.39 9.70 7.57
C VAL A 185 12.82 9.49 6.17
N THR A 186 12.32 8.27 5.91
CA THR A 186 11.67 7.91 4.66
C THR A 186 10.25 7.41 4.91
N LEU A 187 9.27 7.95 4.19
CA LEU A 187 7.92 7.42 4.15
C LEU A 187 7.79 6.42 3.00
N ARG A 188 7.21 5.28 3.27
CA ARG A 188 7.05 4.19 2.31
C ARG A 188 5.65 3.60 2.38
N THR A 189 5.06 3.33 1.24
CA THR A 189 3.79 2.62 1.17
C THR A 189 4.00 1.10 0.98
N PHE A 190 5.08 0.58 1.54
CA PHE A 190 5.53 -0.80 1.44
C PHE A 190 5.08 -1.59 2.67
N ASN A 191 5.55 -2.82 2.80
CA ASN A 191 5.14 -3.71 3.89
C ASN A 191 6.23 -3.99 4.94
N ARG A 192 7.46 -3.50 4.75
CA ARG A 192 8.60 -3.79 5.65
C ARG A 192 9.43 -2.55 5.94
N ASN A 193 9.78 -2.39 7.22
CA ASN A 193 10.58 -1.27 7.72
C ASN A 193 11.70 -1.71 8.70
N PHE A 194 12.18 -2.93 8.57
CA PHE A 194 13.28 -3.44 9.40
C PHE A 194 14.57 -2.65 9.18
N PRO A 195 15.49 -2.61 10.19
CA PRO A 195 16.75 -1.91 10.05
C PRO A 195 17.57 -2.35 8.82
N GLY A 196 18.03 -1.40 8.03
CA GLY A 196 18.78 -1.66 6.80
C GLY A 196 17.95 -2.18 5.62
N ARG A 197 16.60 -2.26 5.76
CA ARG A 197 15.72 -2.73 4.69
C ARG A 197 15.81 -1.90 3.42
N THR A 198 16.11 -0.62 3.54
CA THR A 198 16.20 0.32 2.42
C THR A 198 17.57 0.33 1.73
N GLY A 199 18.47 -0.58 2.10
CA GLY A 199 19.85 -0.63 1.62
C GLY A 199 20.79 0.35 2.33
N THR A 200 20.29 1.16 3.26
CA THR A 200 21.06 2.16 4.01
C THR A 200 20.99 1.87 5.50
N LYS A 201 22.16 1.86 6.16
CA LYS A 201 22.21 1.71 7.63
C LYS A 201 21.81 3.03 8.29
N GLY A 202 20.94 2.94 9.31
CA GLY A 202 20.50 4.11 10.10
C GLY A 202 19.39 4.93 9.44
N ASP A 203 18.78 4.44 8.36
CA ASP A 203 17.52 5.00 7.84
C ASP A 203 16.37 4.77 8.81
N GLN A 204 15.42 5.69 8.79
CA GLN A 204 14.19 5.61 9.58
C GLN A 204 13.00 5.46 8.64
N SER A 205 12.58 4.22 8.44
CA SER A 205 11.52 3.85 7.50
C SER A 205 10.17 3.77 8.20
N TYR A 206 9.24 4.62 7.80
CA TYR A 206 7.84 4.62 8.24
C TYR A 206 6.96 4.02 7.15
N LEU A 207 6.08 3.10 7.52
CA LEU A 207 5.07 2.57 6.60
C LEU A 207 3.78 3.36 6.78
N VAL A 208 3.29 3.90 5.67
CA VAL A 208 2.12 4.78 5.64
C VAL A 208 1.25 4.49 4.41
N SER A 209 0.02 4.99 4.39
CA SER A 209 -0.82 4.94 3.20
C SER A 209 -0.32 5.88 2.09
N PRO A 210 -0.74 5.68 0.83
CA PRO A 210 -0.43 6.62 -0.26
C PRO A 210 -0.89 8.05 0.04
N GLU A 211 -2.04 8.21 0.67
CA GLU A 211 -2.61 9.51 1.06
C GLU A 211 -1.73 10.22 2.09
N THR A 212 -1.24 9.49 3.08
CA THR A 212 -0.33 10.05 4.11
C THR A 212 1.05 10.37 3.52
N ALA A 213 1.48 9.61 2.52
CA ALA A 213 2.77 9.79 1.88
C ALA A 213 2.83 11.02 0.97
N CYS A 214 1.67 11.47 0.44
CA CYS A 214 1.54 12.68 -0.40
C CYS A 214 1.49 13.95 0.42
#